data_0cbfcaa72b192d63839facb0ac19708c
#
_entry.id   0cbfcaa72b192d63839facb0ac19708c
#
_cell.length_a   1.000
_cell.length_b   1.000
_cell.length_c   1.000
_cell.angle_alpha   90.00
_cell.angle_beta   90.00
_cell.angle_gamma   90.00
#
_symmetry.space_group_name_H-M   'P 1'
#
loop_
_entity.id
_entity.type
_entity.pdbx_description
1 polymer ?
#
loop_
_entity_poly.entity_id
_entity_poly.type
_entity_poly.pdbx_seq_one_letter_code
_entity_poly.pdbx_strand_id
1 'polypeptide(L)'
;MTLEIALVLGILAISLVLFISEVIRMDVVALMVLGALAITGLVDSSQAFDGFSNSAVITVWAMFILSEGLTRTGIADIIGRQVMRLAGRREVAMIVVIMVTGAVLSAFMNNIGVAALMLPVVVEVARRTRIPASRLLMPLAYSTLLGGLMTLIGTPPNLLISESMVLNGYEPFKLFDFTPLGGAVMVIGVFFVALLGRFLLPKRRGERDKQVSQRSLRSRYKLQERTFMMRVPYDSVLVGKTLAESRIGASTGLIILSLIRGGRSETLPGRQTVIRGGDGLMVQGRLDQFRELRRW
;
A
#
# COMPACT_ATOMS: atom_id res chain seq x y z
N MET A 1 -11.19 18.71 -39.24
CA MET A 1 -11.47 17.96 -37.99
C MET A 1 -12.98 17.79 -37.94
N THR A 2 -13.49 16.57 -37.85
CA THR A 2 -14.92 16.35 -37.61
C THR A 2 -15.27 16.80 -36.18
N LEU A 3 -16.54 17.18 -35.96
CA LEU A 3 -17.02 17.61 -34.64
C LEU A 3 -16.73 16.53 -33.57
N GLU A 4 -16.87 15.28 -33.93
CA GLU A 4 -16.57 14.12 -33.05
C GLU A 4 -15.12 14.09 -32.58
N ILE A 5 -14.16 14.30 -33.51
CA ILE A 5 -12.73 14.36 -33.15
C ILE A 5 -12.46 15.52 -32.18
N ALA A 6 -13.08 16.68 -32.41
CA ALA A 6 -12.92 17.84 -31.53
C ALA A 6 -13.49 17.56 -30.13
N LEU A 7 -14.64 16.87 -30.03
CA LEU A 7 -15.25 16.48 -28.75
C LEU A 7 -14.39 15.48 -28.02
N VAL A 8 -13.87 14.43 -28.67
CA VAL A 8 -12.98 13.42 -28.04
C VAL A 8 -11.72 14.11 -27.52
N LEU A 9 -11.07 14.96 -28.31
CA LEU A 9 -9.88 15.69 -27.89
C LEU A 9 -10.18 16.65 -26.73
N GLY A 10 -11.34 17.29 -26.72
CA GLY A 10 -11.79 18.16 -25.63
C GLY A 10 -11.98 17.37 -24.32
N ILE A 11 -12.69 16.24 -24.37
CA ILE A 11 -12.88 15.35 -23.22
C ILE A 11 -11.52 14.83 -22.70
N LEU A 12 -10.63 14.42 -23.61
CA LEU A 12 -9.28 13.96 -23.25
C LEU A 12 -8.48 15.08 -22.56
N ALA A 13 -8.48 16.29 -23.10
CA ALA A 13 -7.77 17.41 -22.51
C ALA A 13 -8.29 17.75 -21.10
N ILE A 14 -9.61 17.80 -20.94
CA ILE A 14 -10.25 18.04 -19.63
C ILE A 14 -9.90 16.94 -18.64
N SER A 15 -9.97 15.67 -19.04
CA SER A 15 -9.63 14.55 -18.18
C SER A 15 -8.18 14.59 -17.72
N LEU A 16 -7.23 14.92 -18.61
CA LEU A 16 -5.82 15.09 -18.27
C LEU A 16 -5.61 16.23 -17.26
N VAL A 17 -6.28 17.37 -17.44
CA VAL A 17 -6.20 18.48 -16.48
C VAL A 17 -6.75 18.07 -15.12
N LEU A 18 -7.87 17.34 -15.08
CA LEU A 18 -8.46 16.84 -13.83
C LEU A 18 -7.56 15.81 -13.13
N PHE A 19 -6.91 14.91 -13.88
CA PHE A 19 -5.95 13.95 -13.32
C PHE A 19 -4.70 14.63 -12.74
N ILE A 20 -4.17 15.64 -13.45
CA ILE A 20 -2.97 16.38 -12.99
C ILE A 20 -3.29 17.27 -11.79
N SER A 21 -4.49 17.85 -11.73
CA SER A 21 -4.88 18.74 -10.63
C SER A 21 -5.14 18.02 -9.32
N GLU A 22 -5.40 16.70 -9.35
CA GLU A 22 -5.74 15.84 -8.18
C GLU A 22 -6.90 16.41 -7.30
N VAL A 23 -7.68 17.37 -7.82
CA VAL A 23 -8.81 17.99 -7.09
C VAL A 23 -9.94 16.98 -6.91
N ILE A 24 -10.15 16.12 -7.90
CA ILE A 24 -11.20 15.09 -7.92
C ILE A 24 -10.51 13.72 -7.93
N ARG A 25 -11.12 12.75 -7.27
CA ARG A 25 -10.59 11.38 -7.25
C ARG A 25 -10.62 10.78 -8.66
N MET A 26 -9.58 10.03 -9.02
CA MET A 26 -9.39 9.44 -10.36
C MET A 26 -10.57 8.57 -10.81
N ASP A 27 -11.17 7.82 -9.88
CA ASP A 27 -12.35 7.00 -10.13
C ASP A 27 -13.58 7.83 -10.56
N VAL A 28 -13.79 8.99 -9.92
CA VAL A 28 -14.88 9.91 -10.26
C VAL A 28 -14.62 10.57 -11.63
N VAL A 29 -13.38 10.97 -11.91
CA VAL A 29 -13.01 11.52 -13.23
C VAL A 29 -13.27 10.48 -14.33
N ALA A 30 -12.92 9.21 -14.12
CA ALA A 30 -13.19 8.14 -15.07
C ALA A 30 -14.70 7.98 -15.35
N LEU A 31 -15.55 8.02 -14.31
CA LEU A 31 -17.01 7.98 -14.46
C LEU A 31 -17.54 9.23 -15.19
N MET A 32 -16.98 10.41 -14.94
CA MET A 32 -17.36 11.64 -15.65
C MET A 32 -17.01 11.55 -17.14
N VAL A 33 -15.84 10.99 -17.49
CA VAL A 33 -15.43 10.76 -18.88
C VAL A 33 -16.39 9.78 -19.55
N LEU A 34 -16.72 8.66 -18.90
CA LEU A 34 -17.69 7.69 -19.40
C LEU A 34 -19.06 8.36 -19.67
N GLY A 35 -19.56 9.13 -18.69
CA GLY A 35 -20.81 9.86 -18.83
C GLY A 35 -20.78 10.89 -19.97
N ALA A 36 -19.66 11.62 -20.12
CA ALA A 36 -19.49 12.59 -21.20
C ALA A 36 -19.51 11.91 -22.60
N LEU A 37 -18.82 10.78 -22.76
CA LEU A 37 -18.79 10.01 -24.00
C LEU A 37 -20.18 9.45 -24.37
N ALA A 38 -20.94 8.96 -23.36
CA ALA A 38 -22.29 8.45 -23.56
C ALA A 38 -23.29 9.57 -23.90
N ILE A 39 -23.25 10.72 -23.21
CA ILE A 39 -24.16 11.86 -23.43
C ILE A 39 -23.89 12.54 -24.78
N THR A 40 -22.63 12.60 -25.20
CA THR A 40 -22.27 13.18 -26.51
C THR A 40 -22.59 12.24 -27.69
N GLY A 41 -23.01 11.00 -27.43
CA GLY A 41 -23.30 9.99 -28.43
C GLY A 41 -22.06 9.44 -29.15
N LEU A 42 -20.85 9.71 -28.62
CA LEU A 42 -19.60 9.18 -29.15
C LEU A 42 -19.44 7.68 -28.88
N VAL A 43 -20.14 7.18 -27.85
CA VAL A 43 -20.20 5.76 -27.49
C VAL A 43 -21.65 5.41 -27.26
N ASP A 44 -22.11 4.31 -27.85
CA ASP A 44 -23.46 3.79 -27.63
C ASP A 44 -23.68 3.36 -26.16
N SER A 45 -24.91 3.53 -25.68
CA SER A 45 -25.27 3.19 -24.31
C SER A 45 -25.00 1.72 -23.97
N SER A 46 -25.10 0.79 -24.94
CA SER A 46 -24.73 -0.62 -24.79
C SER A 46 -23.23 -0.79 -24.61
N GLN A 47 -22.43 -0.10 -25.41
CA GLN A 47 -20.96 -0.18 -25.39
C GLN A 47 -20.36 0.54 -24.18
N ALA A 48 -21.04 1.56 -23.63
CA ALA A 48 -20.55 2.32 -22.48
C ALA A 48 -20.29 1.41 -21.26
N PHE A 49 -21.05 0.33 -21.11
CA PHE A 49 -20.90 -0.61 -19.99
C PHE A 49 -20.09 -1.86 -20.32
N ASP A 50 -19.70 -2.08 -21.56
CA ASP A 50 -18.91 -3.25 -21.98
C ASP A 50 -17.56 -3.32 -21.24
N GLY A 51 -16.99 -2.18 -20.90
CA GLY A 51 -15.76 -2.09 -20.11
C GLY A 51 -15.87 -2.78 -18.73
N PHE A 52 -17.04 -2.78 -18.10
CA PHE A 52 -17.25 -3.45 -16.81
C PHE A 52 -17.32 -4.96 -16.93
N SER A 53 -17.69 -5.49 -18.09
CA SER A 53 -17.76 -6.93 -18.40
C SER A 53 -16.50 -7.44 -19.10
N ASN A 54 -15.52 -6.56 -19.34
CA ASN A 54 -14.29 -6.91 -20.02
C ASN A 54 -13.46 -7.91 -19.19
N SER A 55 -12.91 -8.93 -19.84
CA SER A 55 -12.14 -10.00 -19.20
C SER A 55 -10.91 -9.48 -18.47
N ALA A 56 -10.24 -8.44 -18.98
CA ALA A 56 -9.10 -7.80 -18.32
C ALA A 56 -9.53 -7.13 -17.01
N VAL A 57 -10.67 -6.45 -16.97
CA VAL A 57 -11.19 -5.80 -15.75
C VAL A 57 -11.55 -6.83 -14.69
N ILE A 58 -12.22 -7.93 -15.08
CA ILE A 58 -12.56 -9.05 -14.19
C ILE A 58 -11.28 -9.68 -13.63
N THR A 59 -10.25 -9.86 -14.46
CA THR A 59 -8.95 -10.38 -14.04
C THR A 59 -8.26 -9.46 -13.04
N VAL A 60 -8.31 -8.13 -13.27
CA VAL A 60 -7.77 -7.13 -12.32
C VAL A 60 -8.49 -7.23 -10.96
N TRP A 61 -9.80 -7.36 -10.94
CA TRP A 61 -10.56 -7.55 -9.70
C TRP A 61 -10.17 -8.83 -8.97
N ALA A 62 -10.08 -9.95 -9.68
CA ALA A 62 -9.62 -11.23 -9.13
C ALA A 62 -8.22 -11.10 -8.53
N MET A 63 -7.31 -10.40 -9.20
CA MET A 63 -5.96 -10.13 -8.71
C MET A 63 -5.93 -9.27 -7.45
N PHE A 64 -6.80 -8.26 -7.33
CA PHE A 64 -6.90 -7.48 -6.10
C PHE A 64 -7.40 -8.32 -4.93
N ILE A 65 -8.37 -9.20 -5.16
CA ILE A 65 -8.88 -10.14 -4.14
C ILE A 65 -7.78 -11.10 -3.69
N LEU A 66 -7.04 -11.70 -4.63
CA LEU A 66 -5.90 -12.59 -4.33
C LEU A 66 -4.79 -11.86 -3.57
N SER A 67 -4.43 -10.65 -4.01
CA SER A 67 -3.41 -9.81 -3.37
C SER A 67 -3.80 -9.47 -1.93
N GLU A 68 -5.05 -9.10 -1.68
CA GLU A 68 -5.56 -8.85 -0.33
C GLU A 68 -5.56 -10.13 0.51
N GLY A 69 -5.92 -11.27 -0.08
CA GLY A 69 -5.84 -12.59 0.57
C GLY A 69 -4.42 -12.93 1.02
N LEU A 70 -3.42 -12.75 0.14
CA LEU A 70 -2.00 -12.94 0.46
C LEU A 70 -1.50 -11.99 1.56
N THR A 71 -1.98 -10.75 1.55
CA THR A 71 -1.66 -9.77 2.59
C THR A 71 -2.26 -10.17 3.95
N ARG A 72 -3.52 -10.60 3.98
CA ARG A 72 -4.22 -11.02 5.21
C ARG A 72 -3.69 -12.31 5.82
N THR A 73 -3.25 -13.24 5.00
CA THR A 73 -2.63 -14.51 5.48
C THR A 73 -1.24 -14.28 6.06
N GLY A 74 -0.60 -13.14 5.84
CA GLY A 74 0.74 -12.82 6.30
C GLY A 74 1.85 -13.62 5.63
N ILE A 75 1.56 -14.39 4.59
CA ILE A 75 2.55 -15.18 3.82
C ILE A 75 3.62 -14.26 3.24
N ALA A 76 3.20 -13.16 2.62
CA ALA A 76 4.12 -12.20 2.04
C ALA A 76 5.03 -11.53 3.11
N ASP A 77 4.52 -11.35 4.33
CA ASP A 77 5.26 -10.84 5.49
C ASP A 77 6.33 -11.84 5.97
N ILE A 78 5.99 -13.15 5.95
CA ILE A 78 6.92 -14.23 6.29
C ILE A 78 8.05 -14.28 5.27
N ILE A 79 7.72 -14.26 3.97
CA ILE A 79 8.71 -14.24 2.87
C ILE A 79 9.62 -13.02 3.00
N GLY A 80 9.06 -11.83 3.15
CA GLY A 80 9.82 -10.59 3.34
C GLY A 80 10.81 -10.67 4.50
N ARG A 81 10.38 -11.13 5.67
CA ARG A 81 11.25 -11.29 6.85
C ARG A 81 12.35 -12.33 6.66
N GLN A 82 12.05 -13.47 6.05
CA GLN A 82 13.05 -14.53 5.82
C GLN A 82 14.13 -14.05 4.84
N VAL A 83 13.72 -13.44 3.75
CA VAL A 83 14.66 -12.95 2.73
C VAL A 83 15.52 -11.81 3.29
N MET A 84 14.94 -10.92 4.11
CA MET A 84 15.72 -9.85 4.76
C MET A 84 16.77 -10.36 5.76
N ARG A 85 16.58 -11.53 6.36
CA ARG A 85 17.61 -12.17 7.19
C ARG A 85 18.85 -12.58 6.38
N LEU A 86 18.68 -12.89 5.10
CA LEU A 86 19.75 -13.29 4.19
C LEU A 86 20.60 -12.09 3.72
N ALA A 87 20.09 -10.86 3.80
CA ALA A 87 20.73 -9.65 3.28
C ALA A 87 22.04 -9.26 4.02
N GLY A 88 22.28 -9.80 5.21
CA GLY A 88 23.47 -9.48 6.01
C GLY A 88 23.53 -7.99 6.42
N ARG A 89 24.75 -7.45 6.60
CA ARG A 89 24.98 -6.06 7.05
C ARG A 89 25.45 -5.11 5.94
N ARG A 90 25.68 -5.59 4.72
CA ARG A 90 26.17 -4.77 3.60
C ARG A 90 25.02 -4.02 2.94
N GLU A 91 25.13 -2.69 2.83
CA GLU A 91 24.09 -1.82 2.22
C GLU A 91 23.69 -2.29 0.82
N VAL A 92 24.67 -2.60 -0.04
CA VAL A 92 24.41 -3.08 -1.42
C VAL A 92 23.65 -4.39 -1.43
N ALA A 93 24.04 -5.35 -0.58
CA ALA A 93 23.34 -6.63 -0.48
C ALA A 93 21.90 -6.45 -0.01
N MET A 94 21.65 -5.54 0.94
CA MET A 94 20.30 -5.21 1.40
C MET A 94 19.46 -4.59 0.28
N ILE A 95 20.02 -3.66 -0.51
CA ILE A 95 19.34 -3.06 -1.65
C ILE A 95 18.96 -4.15 -2.66
N VAL A 96 19.89 -5.01 -3.03
CA VAL A 96 19.64 -6.12 -3.98
C VAL A 96 18.54 -7.05 -3.45
N VAL A 97 18.64 -7.46 -2.19
CA VAL A 97 17.65 -8.36 -1.57
C VAL A 97 16.27 -7.71 -1.50
N ILE A 98 16.17 -6.45 -1.09
CA ILE A 98 14.90 -5.70 -1.07
C ILE A 98 14.32 -5.62 -2.48
N MET A 99 15.14 -5.28 -3.48
CA MET A 99 14.68 -5.12 -4.85
C MET A 99 14.22 -6.44 -5.46
N VAL A 100 14.99 -7.51 -5.30
CA VAL A 100 14.60 -8.83 -5.82
C VAL A 100 13.33 -9.33 -5.15
N THR A 101 13.23 -9.22 -3.81
CA THR A 101 12.03 -9.65 -3.08
C THR A 101 10.80 -8.82 -3.46
N GLY A 102 10.95 -7.49 -3.50
CA GLY A 102 9.87 -6.59 -3.89
C GLY A 102 9.39 -6.85 -5.33
N ALA A 103 10.33 -7.09 -6.26
CA ALA A 103 10.00 -7.39 -7.65
C ALA A 103 9.30 -8.74 -7.80
N VAL A 104 9.79 -9.81 -7.15
CA VAL A 104 9.14 -11.13 -7.19
C VAL A 104 7.73 -11.09 -6.62
N LEU A 105 7.54 -10.43 -5.49
CA LEU A 105 6.19 -10.27 -4.91
C LEU A 105 5.29 -9.44 -5.84
N SER A 106 5.81 -8.37 -6.43
CA SER A 106 5.05 -7.48 -7.29
C SER A 106 4.73 -8.06 -8.68
N ALA A 107 5.44 -9.10 -9.09
CA ALA A 107 5.08 -9.86 -10.28
C ALA A 107 3.69 -10.56 -10.16
N PHE A 108 3.25 -10.83 -8.93
CA PHE A 108 1.99 -11.54 -8.63
C PHE A 108 1.01 -10.73 -7.77
N MET A 109 1.42 -9.58 -7.26
CA MET A 109 0.62 -8.74 -6.39
C MET A 109 0.65 -7.29 -6.88
N ASN A 110 -0.36 -6.51 -6.50
CA ASN A 110 -0.37 -5.08 -6.80
C ASN A 110 0.85 -4.37 -6.18
N ASN A 111 1.50 -3.51 -6.95
CA ASN A 111 2.70 -2.75 -6.57
C ASN A 111 2.52 -2.00 -5.24
N ILE A 112 1.35 -1.36 -5.04
CA ILE A 112 1.03 -0.60 -3.83
C ILE A 112 0.91 -1.53 -2.63
N GLY A 113 0.27 -2.70 -2.82
CA GLY A 113 0.13 -3.71 -1.77
C GLY A 113 1.48 -4.24 -1.30
N VAL A 114 2.38 -4.57 -2.23
CA VAL A 114 3.75 -5.02 -1.92
C VAL A 114 4.56 -3.92 -1.23
N ALA A 115 4.48 -2.68 -1.73
CA ALA A 115 5.16 -1.56 -1.10
C ALA A 115 4.68 -1.34 0.35
N ALA A 116 3.36 -1.34 0.58
CA ALA A 116 2.78 -1.17 1.91
C ALA A 116 3.17 -2.30 2.88
N LEU A 117 3.20 -3.53 2.40
CA LEU A 117 3.57 -4.72 3.18
C LEU A 117 5.06 -4.72 3.54
N MET A 118 5.94 -4.40 2.59
CA MET A 118 7.38 -4.39 2.79
C MET A 118 7.87 -3.15 3.56
N LEU A 119 7.13 -2.06 3.55
CA LEU A 119 7.51 -0.79 4.19
C LEU A 119 7.88 -0.93 5.67
N PRO A 120 7.08 -1.56 6.55
CA PRO A 120 7.44 -1.72 7.96
C PRO A 120 8.69 -2.58 8.14
N VAL A 121 8.87 -3.62 7.33
CA VAL A 121 10.03 -4.52 7.36
C VAL A 121 11.29 -3.75 6.99
N VAL A 122 11.26 -2.99 5.89
CA VAL A 122 12.40 -2.20 5.41
C VAL A 122 12.76 -1.07 6.39
N VAL A 123 11.77 -0.41 6.99
CA VAL A 123 12.01 0.61 8.03
C VAL A 123 12.67 0.00 9.28
N GLU A 124 12.24 -1.18 9.71
CA GLU A 124 12.85 -1.86 10.84
C GLU A 124 14.31 -2.27 10.54
N VAL A 125 14.56 -2.76 9.32
CA VAL A 125 15.94 -3.07 8.87
C VAL A 125 16.79 -1.80 8.83
N ALA A 126 16.28 -0.69 8.30
CA ALA A 126 16.96 0.59 8.28
C ALA A 126 17.38 1.05 9.70
N ARG A 127 16.48 0.87 10.67
CA ARG A 127 16.75 1.16 12.09
C ARG A 127 17.86 0.30 12.65
N ARG A 128 17.78 -1.03 12.46
CA ARG A 128 18.76 -2.00 13.01
C ARG A 128 20.15 -1.82 12.41
N THR A 129 20.21 -1.48 11.12
CA THR A 129 21.48 -1.34 10.38
C THR A 129 22.04 0.08 10.40
N ARG A 130 21.29 1.05 10.95
CA ARG A 130 21.63 2.48 10.97
C ARG A 130 21.80 3.09 9.57
N ILE A 131 21.21 2.46 8.55
CA ILE A 131 21.15 2.99 7.18
C ILE A 131 19.95 3.93 7.09
N PRO A 132 20.09 5.11 6.43
CA PRO A 132 18.95 6.00 6.22
C PRO A 132 17.79 5.27 5.51
N ALA A 133 16.57 5.34 6.06
CA ALA A 133 15.40 4.65 5.51
C ALA A 133 15.15 5.02 4.04
N SER A 134 15.42 6.27 3.64
CA SER A 134 15.31 6.73 2.26
C SER A 134 16.15 5.92 1.26
N ARG A 135 17.30 5.40 1.68
CA ARG A 135 18.18 4.58 0.84
C ARG A 135 17.70 3.16 0.62
N LEU A 136 16.75 2.70 1.42
CA LEU A 136 16.14 1.37 1.29
C LEU A 136 14.71 1.44 0.76
N LEU A 137 13.96 2.48 1.10
CA LEU A 137 12.57 2.65 0.65
C LEU A 137 12.46 3.03 -0.82
N MET A 138 13.40 3.81 -1.35
CA MET A 138 13.39 4.17 -2.76
C MET A 138 13.69 2.98 -3.67
N PRO A 139 14.72 2.14 -3.41
CA PRO A 139 14.87 0.84 -4.07
C PRO A 139 13.63 -0.05 -3.99
N LEU A 140 12.96 -0.10 -2.84
CA LEU A 140 11.71 -0.85 -2.70
C LEU A 140 10.64 -0.34 -3.69
N ALA A 141 10.42 0.97 -3.77
CA ALA A 141 9.43 1.54 -4.68
C ALA A 141 9.76 1.22 -6.15
N TYR A 142 11.02 1.35 -6.57
CA TYR A 142 11.43 0.98 -7.91
C TYR A 142 11.26 -0.53 -8.18
N SER A 143 11.56 -1.37 -7.21
CA SER A 143 11.43 -2.83 -7.37
C SER A 143 9.99 -3.27 -7.59
N THR A 144 9.02 -2.64 -6.92
CA THR A 144 7.61 -2.99 -7.14
C THR A 144 7.15 -2.60 -8.53
N LEU A 145 7.60 -1.45 -9.06
CA LEU A 145 7.29 -1.05 -10.43
C LEU A 145 7.93 -2.00 -11.46
N LEU A 146 9.22 -2.31 -11.30
CA LEU A 146 9.94 -3.21 -12.19
C LEU A 146 9.37 -4.64 -12.15
N GLY A 147 9.00 -5.12 -10.96
CA GLY A 147 8.38 -6.43 -10.77
C GLY A 147 7.03 -6.55 -11.46
N GLY A 148 6.22 -5.49 -11.42
CA GLY A 148 4.94 -5.44 -12.13
C GLY A 148 5.05 -5.62 -13.64
N LEU A 149 6.21 -5.33 -14.24
CA LEU A 149 6.46 -5.54 -15.66
C LEU A 149 6.79 -6.99 -16.03
N MET A 150 7.03 -7.87 -15.05
CA MET A 150 7.52 -9.23 -15.31
C MET A 150 6.45 -10.21 -15.76
N THR A 151 5.19 -9.97 -15.39
CA THR A 151 4.08 -10.89 -15.71
C THR A 151 2.89 -10.14 -16.27
N LEU A 152 2.01 -10.87 -16.95
CA LEU A 152 0.75 -10.34 -17.49
C LEU A 152 -0.13 -9.71 -16.39
N ILE A 153 -0.14 -10.29 -15.20
CA ILE A 153 -1.01 -9.90 -14.08
C ILE A 153 -0.33 -8.92 -13.09
N GLY A 154 0.96 -8.63 -13.25
CA GLY A 154 1.70 -7.77 -12.34
C GLY A 154 1.22 -6.31 -12.36
N THR A 155 0.69 -5.85 -13.49
CA THR A 155 0.15 -4.48 -13.63
C THR A 155 -1.01 -4.44 -14.62
N PRO A 156 -2.08 -3.65 -14.37
CA PRO A 156 -3.24 -3.54 -15.26
C PRO A 156 -2.90 -3.19 -16.73
N PRO A 157 -1.94 -2.30 -17.04
CA PRO A 157 -1.59 -2.02 -18.43
C PRO A 157 -1.20 -3.25 -19.26
N ASN A 158 -0.54 -4.25 -18.67
CA ASN A 158 -0.16 -5.47 -19.39
C ASN A 158 -1.40 -6.25 -19.85
N LEU A 159 -2.43 -6.32 -18.99
CA LEU A 159 -3.71 -6.95 -19.33
C LEU A 159 -4.44 -6.19 -20.44
N LEU A 160 -4.45 -4.85 -20.39
CA LEU A 160 -5.10 -4.01 -21.40
C LEU A 160 -4.41 -4.16 -22.78
N ILE A 161 -3.08 -4.25 -22.80
CA ILE A 161 -2.33 -4.50 -24.04
C ILE A 161 -2.69 -5.88 -24.62
N SER A 162 -2.73 -6.92 -23.77
CA SER A 162 -3.11 -8.26 -24.18
C SER A 162 -4.52 -8.30 -24.77
N GLU A 163 -5.47 -7.63 -24.14
CA GLU A 163 -6.84 -7.49 -24.63
C GLU A 163 -6.92 -6.74 -25.97
N SER A 164 -6.17 -5.65 -26.10
CA SER A 164 -6.10 -4.90 -27.35
C SER A 164 -5.55 -5.75 -28.50
N MET A 165 -4.63 -6.67 -28.23
CA MET A 165 -4.16 -7.62 -29.24
C MET A 165 -5.27 -8.56 -29.70
N VAL A 166 -6.06 -9.10 -28.76
CA VAL A 166 -7.19 -9.98 -29.10
C VAL A 166 -8.22 -9.25 -29.97
N LEU A 167 -8.54 -8.00 -29.63
CA LEU A 167 -9.48 -7.17 -30.39
C LEU A 167 -8.99 -6.92 -31.84
N ASN A 168 -7.68 -6.93 -32.05
CA ASN A 168 -7.06 -6.77 -33.37
C ASN A 168 -6.73 -8.11 -34.08
N GLY A 169 -7.24 -9.24 -33.57
CA GLY A 169 -7.11 -10.55 -34.20
C GLY A 169 -5.78 -11.27 -33.93
N TYR A 170 -4.98 -10.79 -32.95
CA TYR A 170 -3.75 -11.45 -32.52
C TYR A 170 -4.00 -12.38 -31.34
N GLU A 171 -3.08 -13.31 -31.10
CA GLU A 171 -3.13 -14.15 -29.92
C GLU A 171 -2.85 -13.35 -28.63
N PRO A 172 -3.56 -13.64 -27.51
CA PRO A 172 -3.31 -12.99 -26.23
C PRO A 172 -1.97 -13.40 -25.66
N PHE A 173 -1.35 -12.51 -24.88
CA PHE A 173 -0.14 -12.84 -24.14
C PHE A 173 -0.43 -13.86 -23.04
N LYS A 174 0.50 -14.80 -22.86
CA LYS A 174 0.54 -15.72 -21.73
C LYS A 174 1.14 -15.04 -20.49
N LEU A 175 0.97 -15.66 -19.32
CA LEU A 175 1.38 -15.12 -18.03
C LEU A 175 2.83 -14.63 -17.99
N PHE A 176 3.75 -15.37 -18.61
CA PHE A 176 5.20 -15.12 -18.55
C PHE A 176 5.79 -14.55 -19.84
N ASP A 177 4.99 -14.17 -20.83
CA ASP A 177 5.50 -13.61 -22.09
C ASP A 177 6.18 -12.25 -21.87
N PHE A 178 5.79 -11.54 -20.81
CA PHE A 178 6.46 -10.31 -20.39
C PHE A 178 7.77 -10.55 -19.63
N THR A 179 8.02 -11.78 -19.13
CA THR A 179 9.16 -12.06 -18.24
C THR A 179 10.52 -11.85 -18.91
N PRO A 180 10.77 -12.20 -20.18
CA PRO A 180 12.07 -11.98 -20.80
C PRO A 180 12.46 -10.51 -20.83
N LEU A 181 11.54 -9.64 -21.27
CA LEU A 181 11.77 -8.20 -21.32
C LEU A 181 11.73 -7.56 -19.93
N GLY A 182 10.68 -7.82 -19.17
CA GLY A 182 10.50 -7.29 -17.81
C GLY A 182 11.61 -7.76 -16.85
N GLY A 183 12.03 -9.02 -16.97
CA GLY A 183 13.15 -9.57 -16.22
C GLY A 183 14.49 -8.92 -16.58
N ALA A 184 14.75 -8.66 -17.86
CA ALA A 184 15.94 -7.94 -18.29
C ALA A 184 15.96 -6.51 -17.72
N VAL A 185 14.85 -5.79 -17.82
CA VAL A 185 14.69 -4.43 -17.24
C VAL A 185 14.87 -4.46 -15.72
N MET A 186 14.32 -5.47 -15.04
CA MET A 186 14.48 -5.65 -13.60
C MET A 186 15.94 -5.88 -13.23
N VAL A 187 16.65 -6.77 -13.92
CA VAL A 187 18.07 -7.03 -13.65
C VAL A 187 18.91 -5.78 -13.85
N ILE A 188 18.72 -5.07 -14.96
CA ILE A 188 19.40 -3.80 -15.23
C ILE A 188 19.09 -2.76 -14.14
N GLY A 189 17.82 -2.62 -13.76
CA GLY A 189 17.36 -1.72 -12.72
C GLY A 189 17.97 -2.04 -11.35
N VAL A 190 18.04 -3.32 -10.97
CA VAL A 190 18.70 -3.76 -9.73
C VAL A 190 20.18 -3.41 -9.75
N PHE A 191 20.89 -3.71 -10.85
CA PHE A 191 22.29 -3.34 -10.99
C PHE A 191 22.51 -1.83 -10.94
N PHE A 192 21.70 -1.06 -11.65
CA PHE A 192 21.77 0.39 -11.65
C PHE A 192 21.60 0.96 -10.24
N VAL A 193 20.55 0.57 -9.51
CA VAL A 193 20.27 1.06 -8.17
C VAL A 193 21.31 0.57 -7.16
N ALA A 194 21.78 -0.68 -7.28
CA ALA A 194 22.79 -1.24 -6.39
C ALA A 194 24.16 -0.55 -6.52
N LEU A 195 24.57 -0.21 -7.75
CA LEU A 195 25.86 0.41 -8.02
C LEU A 195 25.84 1.94 -7.90
N LEU A 196 24.85 2.57 -8.55
CA LEU A 196 24.75 4.04 -8.61
C LEU A 196 23.86 4.64 -7.52
N GLY A 197 22.92 3.88 -6.99
CA GLY A 197 21.96 4.36 -5.99
C GLY A 197 22.64 4.97 -4.76
N ARG A 198 23.75 4.39 -4.30
CA ARG A 198 24.50 4.93 -3.15
C ARG A 198 25.06 6.35 -3.39
N PHE A 199 25.26 6.75 -4.66
CA PHE A 199 25.76 8.08 -5.04
C PHE A 199 24.61 9.05 -5.33
N LEU A 200 23.55 8.56 -5.98
CA LEU A 200 22.39 9.34 -6.41
C LEU A 200 21.37 9.55 -5.29
N LEU A 201 21.22 8.55 -4.39
CA LEU A 201 20.25 8.63 -3.31
C LEU A 201 20.70 9.64 -2.24
N PRO A 202 19.88 10.63 -1.91
CA PRO A 202 20.24 11.66 -0.95
C PRO A 202 20.48 11.03 0.43
N LYS A 203 21.63 11.38 1.04
CA LYS A 203 21.94 11.06 2.44
C LYS A 203 21.09 11.95 3.37
N ARG A 204 19.79 11.92 3.25
CA ARG A 204 18.93 12.52 4.26
C ARG A 204 19.08 11.67 5.53
N ARG A 205 20.10 11.98 6.34
CA ARG A 205 20.04 11.72 7.76
C ARG A 205 18.77 12.44 8.21
N GLY A 206 17.73 11.67 8.53
CA GLY A 206 16.59 12.25 9.19
C GLY A 206 17.13 13.13 10.31
N GLU A 207 16.89 14.42 10.23
CA GLU A 207 17.16 15.30 11.35
C GLU A 207 16.48 14.67 12.55
N ARG A 208 17.31 14.37 13.51
CA ARG A 208 16.97 13.84 14.83
C ARG A 208 16.40 12.42 14.85
N ASP A 209 17.27 11.56 15.24
CA ASP A 209 17.06 10.39 16.10
C ASP A 209 16.42 10.80 17.46
N LYS A 210 15.51 11.74 17.44
CA LYS A 210 14.62 12.10 18.52
C LYS A 210 13.24 11.72 18.04
N GLN A 211 12.78 10.54 18.49
CA GLN A 211 11.38 10.15 18.46
C GLN A 211 10.69 10.53 17.14
N VAL A 212 11.01 9.82 16.05
CA VAL A 212 10.04 9.69 14.98
C VAL A 212 8.92 8.89 15.61
N SER A 213 8.11 9.64 16.36
CA SER A 213 6.86 9.17 16.93
C SER A 213 6.13 8.50 15.77
N GLN A 214 5.58 7.34 16.00
CA GLN A 214 4.67 6.68 15.06
C GLN A 214 3.62 7.64 14.48
N ARG A 215 3.36 8.77 15.14
CA ARG A 215 2.52 9.87 14.66
C ARG A 215 3.00 10.53 13.36
N SER A 216 4.30 10.74 13.14
CA SER A 216 4.78 11.48 11.95
C SER A 216 4.79 10.64 10.67
N LEU A 217 5.00 9.33 10.77
CA LEU A 217 4.85 8.44 9.61
C LEU A 217 3.37 8.26 9.23
N ARG A 218 2.48 8.19 10.23
CA ARG A 218 1.04 8.07 10.02
C ARG A 218 0.42 9.29 9.33
N SER A 219 0.83 10.51 9.70
CA SER A 219 0.29 11.74 9.09
C SER A 219 0.81 12.01 7.68
N ARG A 220 2.06 11.60 7.37
CA ARG A 220 2.64 11.82 6.04
C ARG A 220 2.13 10.87 4.97
N TYR A 221 1.81 9.63 5.35
CA TYR A 221 1.40 8.61 4.37
C TYR A 221 -0.09 8.31 4.36
N LYS A 222 -0.94 9.09 5.09
CA LYS A 222 -2.39 8.89 5.20
C LYS A 222 -2.78 7.41 5.35
N LEU A 223 -1.91 6.61 5.98
CA LEU A 223 -2.24 5.25 6.37
C LEU A 223 -3.44 5.37 7.29
N GLN A 224 -4.56 4.82 6.89
CA GLN A 224 -5.83 4.90 7.62
C GLN A 224 -5.57 4.68 9.11
N GLU A 225 -5.82 5.72 9.91
CA GLU A 225 -5.55 5.75 11.34
C GLU A 225 -6.47 4.75 12.04
N ARG A 226 -5.99 3.52 12.14
CA ARG A 226 -6.70 2.48 12.90
C ARG A 226 -6.11 2.26 14.28
N THR A 227 -5.05 2.97 14.65
CA THR A 227 -4.36 2.75 15.94
C THR A 227 -4.05 4.08 16.61
N PHE A 228 -4.54 4.29 17.82
CA PHE A 228 -4.29 5.48 18.63
C PHE A 228 -3.87 5.09 20.04
N MET A 229 -3.17 6.01 20.71
CA MET A 229 -2.87 5.89 22.11
C MET A 229 -3.90 6.67 22.93
N MET A 230 -4.54 5.99 23.85
CA MET A 230 -5.50 6.53 24.80
C MET A 230 -4.88 6.48 26.20
N ARG A 231 -4.92 7.59 26.94
CA ARG A 231 -4.50 7.61 28.33
C ARG A 231 -5.73 7.52 29.21
N VAL A 232 -5.70 6.63 30.17
CA VAL A 232 -6.80 6.45 31.13
C VAL A 232 -6.69 7.54 32.20
N PRO A 233 -7.68 8.45 32.32
CA PRO A 233 -7.72 9.41 33.42
C PRO A 233 -7.79 8.70 34.78
N TYR A 234 -7.31 9.35 35.83
CA TYR A 234 -7.32 8.78 37.19
C TYR A 234 -8.75 8.64 37.76
N ASP A 235 -9.67 9.46 37.29
CA ASP A 235 -11.10 9.51 37.65
C ASP A 235 -11.99 8.69 36.70
N SER A 236 -11.42 7.95 35.77
CA SER A 236 -12.19 7.17 34.81
C SER A 236 -12.89 5.98 35.45
N VAL A 237 -14.12 5.71 35.01
CA VAL A 237 -14.93 4.53 35.38
C VAL A 237 -14.23 3.18 35.03
N LEU A 238 -13.18 3.23 34.22
CA LEU A 238 -12.39 2.08 33.81
C LEU A 238 -11.32 1.68 34.85
N VAL A 239 -10.99 2.57 35.78
CA VAL A 239 -9.95 2.32 36.79
C VAL A 239 -10.43 1.25 37.76
N GLY A 240 -9.56 0.25 38.00
CA GLY A 240 -9.86 -0.88 38.86
C GLY A 240 -10.56 -2.06 38.18
N LYS A 241 -11.08 -1.88 36.97
CA LYS A 241 -11.69 -2.97 36.18
C LYS A 241 -10.63 -3.75 35.40
N THR A 242 -10.89 -5.01 35.17
CA THR A 242 -10.12 -5.81 34.23
C THR A 242 -10.44 -5.44 32.78
N LEU A 243 -9.57 -5.77 31.83
CA LEU A 243 -9.85 -5.56 30.40
C LEU A 243 -11.12 -6.29 29.95
N ALA A 244 -11.46 -7.44 30.53
CA ALA A 244 -12.68 -8.17 30.26
C ALA A 244 -13.91 -7.43 30.77
N GLU A 245 -13.86 -6.93 32.00
CA GLU A 245 -14.97 -6.19 32.64
C GLU A 245 -15.19 -4.80 32.04
N SER A 246 -14.14 -4.18 31.51
CA SER A 246 -14.24 -2.86 30.85
C SER A 246 -15.10 -2.89 29.59
N ARG A 247 -15.26 -4.04 28.95
CA ARG A 247 -15.99 -4.28 27.69
C ARG A 247 -15.62 -3.31 26.56
N ILE A 248 -14.47 -2.64 26.63
CA ILE A 248 -14.04 -1.65 25.61
C ILE A 248 -14.15 -2.24 24.21
N GLY A 249 -13.66 -3.48 24.01
CA GLY A 249 -13.74 -4.14 22.70
C GLY A 249 -15.16 -4.44 22.24
N ALA A 250 -16.05 -4.86 23.16
CA ALA A 250 -17.42 -5.24 22.84
C ALA A 250 -18.33 -4.02 22.60
N SER A 251 -18.13 -2.93 23.33
CA SER A 251 -18.97 -1.73 23.25
C SER A 251 -18.56 -0.77 22.14
N THR A 252 -17.27 -0.73 21.79
CA THR A 252 -16.72 0.26 20.85
C THR A 252 -16.07 -0.35 19.61
N GLY A 253 -15.95 -1.67 19.53
CA GLY A 253 -15.24 -2.35 18.44
C GLY A 253 -13.73 -2.08 18.41
N LEU A 254 -13.16 -1.49 19.47
CA LEU A 254 -11.73 -1.18 19.58
C LEU A 254 -10.96 -2.40 20.09
N ILE A 255 -9.83 -2.68 19.47
CA ILE A 255 -8.92 -3.76 19.89
C ILE A 255 -7.75 -3.15 20.68
N ILE A 256 -7.50 -3.62 21.90
CA ILE A 256 -6.37 -3.16 22.71
C ILE A 256 -5.14 -3.96 22.29
N LEU A 257 -4.15 -3.26 21.71
CA LEU A 257 -2.91 -3.85 21.20
C LEU A 257 -1.80 -3.88 22.27
N SER A 258 -1.72 -2.86 23.12
CA SER A 258 -0.78 -2.83 24.23
C SER A 258 -1.21 -1.94 25.38
N LEU A 259 -0.73 -2.23 26.57
CA LEU A 259 -0.87 -1.44 27.77
C LEU A 259 0.51 -0.91 28.20
N ILE A 260 0.61 0.39 28.39
CA ILE A 260 1.84 1.08 28.76
C ILE A 260 1.68 1.62 30.18
N ARG A 261 2.52 1.14 31.08
CA ARG A 261 2.51 1.53 32.50
C ARG A 261 3.95 1.82 32.97
N GLY A 262 4.18 2.99 33.52
CA GLY A 262 5.50 3.36 34.07
C GLY A 262 6.66 3.18 33.07
N GLY A 263 6.44 3.43 31.78
CA GLY A 263 7.44 3.27 30.71
C GLY A 263 7.63 1.83 30.21
N ARG A 264 6.97 0.85 30.81
CA ARG A 264 6.95 -0.55 30.33
C ARG A 264 5.72 -0.79 29.48
N SER A 265 5.89 -1.45 28.34
CA SER A 265 4.81 -1.81 27.40
C SER A 265 4.55 -3.30 27.48
N GLU A 266 3.34 -3.66 27.87
CA GLU A 266 2.81 -5.03 27.81
C GLU A 266 2.04 -5.16 26.48
N THR A 267 2.55 -5.99 25.56
CA THR A 267 1.93 -6.24 24.25
C THR A 267 0.90 -7.35 24.38
N LEU A 268 -0.30 -7.13 23.84
CA LEU A 268 -1.46 -8.03 23.92
C LEU A 268 -1.78 -8.39 25.41
N PRO A 269 -2.16 -7.40 26.23
CA PRO A 269 -2.44 -7.65 27.64
C PRO A 269 -3.57 -8.67 27.80
N GLY A 270 -3.44 -9.52 28.80
CA GLY A 270 -4.42 -10.56 29.10
C GLY A 270 -5.78 -9.97 29.50
N ARG A 271 -6.84 -10.75 29.31
CA ARG A 271 -8.23 -10.32 29.67
C ARG A 271 -8.39 -9.95 31.15
N GLN A 272 -7.55 -10.51 32.02
CA GLN A 272 -7.55 -10.28 33.47
C GLN A 272 -6.65 -9.08 33.89
N THR A 273 -5.95 -8.44 32.94
CA THR A 273 -5.11 -7.29 33.25
C THR A 273 -5.98 -6.13 33.77
N VAL A 274 -5.68 -5.65 34.98
CA VAL A 274 -6.43 -4.54 35.62
C VAL A 274 -5.94 -3.19 35.09
N ILE A 275 -6.88 -2.35 34.66
CA ILE A 275 -6.64 -0.99 34.19
C ILE A 275 -6.40 -0.07 35.40
N ARG A 276 -5.36 0.76 35.35
CA ARG A 276 -5.05 1.76 36.37
C ARG A 276 -5.08 3.17 35.82
N GLY A 277 -5.36 4.14 36.67
CA GLY A 277 -5.26 5.56 36.30
C GLY A 277 -3.84 5.90 35.83
N GLY A 278 -3.74 6.63 34.72
CA GLY A 278 -2.48 6.97 34.07
C GLY A 278 -1.94 5.96 33.06
N ASP A 279 -2.57 4.76 32.94
CA ASP A 279 -2.19 3.78 31.92
C ASP A 279 -2.37 4.33 30.51
N GLY A 280 -1.44 4.02 29.61
CA GLY A 280 -1.55 4.25 28.18
C GLY A 280 -2.06 2.99 27.49
N LEU A 281 -3.22 3.06 26.86
CA LEU A 281 -3.77 1.98 26.04
C LEU A 281 -3.52 2.28 24.57
N MET A 282 -2.81 1.40 23.86
CA MET A 282 -2.72 1.44 22.40
C MET A 282 -3.88 0.65 21.84
N VAL A 283 -4.81 1.33 21.18
CA VAL A 283 -6.03 0.74 20.65
C VAL A 283 -6.10 0.85 19.15
N GLN A 284 -6.66 -0.16 18.49
CA GLN A 284 -6.93 -0.18 17.07
C GLN A 284 -8.43 -0.16 16.82
N GLY A 285 -8.88 0.73 15.92
CA GLY A 285 -10.28 0.86 15.52
C GLY A 285 -10.55 2.14 14.74
N ARG A 286 -11.81 2.43 14.42
CA ARG A 286 -12.20 3.64 13.67
C ARG A 286 -12.28 4.85 14.60
N LEU A 287 -11.95 6.02 14.10
CA LEU A 287 -11.87 7.27 14.87
C LEU A 287 -13.25 7.76 15.39
N ASP A 288 -14.31 7.47 14.63
CA ASP A 288 -15.70 7.75 14.98
C ASP A 288 -16.13 6.97 16.24
N GLN A 289 -15.69 5.73 16.40
CA GLN A 289 -15.94 4.89 17.59
C GLN A 289 -15.21 5.42 18.83
N PHE A 290 -14.10 6.15 18.65
CA PHE A 290 -13.36 6.78 19.75
C PHE A 290 -14.09 8.01 20.33
N ARG A 291 -14.88 8.72 19.52
CA ARG A 291 -15.64 9.88 20.01
C ARG A 291 -16.72 9.51 21.02
N GLU A 292 -17.25 8.31 20.96
CA GLU A 292 -18.19 7.79 21.94
C GLU A 292 -17.55 7.54 23.31
N LEU A 293 -16.30 7.04 23.33
CA LEU A 293 -15.57 6.81 24.60
C LEU A 293 -15.24 8.10 25.36
N ARG A 294 -15.20 9.25 24.69
CA ARG A 294 -14.95 10.54 25.36
C ARG A 294 -16.11 10.99 26.24
N ARG A 295 -17.26 10.32 26.16
CA ARG A 295 -18.44 10.57 26.99
C ARG A 295 -18.48 9.70 28.25
N TRP A 296 -17.54 8.78 28.41
CA TRP A 296 -17.37 7.89 29.57
C TRP A 296 -16.13 8.31 30.37
#